data_4c2446e455e23c903ede822a4f6bd28d
#
_entry.id   4c2446e455e23c903ede822a4f6bd28d
#
_cell.length_a   1.000
_cell.length_b   1.000
_cell.length_c   1.000
_cell.angle_alpha   90.00
_cell.angle_beta   90.00
_cell.angle_gamma   90.00
#
_symmetry.space_group_name_H-M   'P 1'
#
loop_
_entity.id
_entity.type
_entity.pdbx_description
1 polymer ?
#
loop_
_entity_poly.entity_id
_entity_poly.type
_entity_poly.pdbx_seq_one_letter_code
_entity_poly.pdbx_strand_id
1 'polypeptide(L)'
;MKKKLCAALLAAAALAALTGCGGSGEGNTADAEGDKADAGEITVYTALEDEQVTDYLAKFNETYPDIKVNVVRESTGIITAKLIAEKDNPQADVVWGTAASSMMVLDDMDALQPYEPEGCDRILAQFKSDKEVPTWVGIDAWETAFVVNTAELEKLGMTADEITSYEDLLDPRLKGHIVMSNPNSSGTGFLTVSAVLQLKGKDTEEGWNYLDQLHENVAQYVHSGSKPAKMAASGECAVGISFGYAGLSQKEKGAPVEVVFPEEGSGWDLEANALMAKDEINPAAYTFLHWAISDDAMDLYRENYPIVTVENTGEYEGYEGNPLDQLIENDFSWAAKNREDILNQWMEKYDGKSEAES
;
A
#
# COMPACT_ATOMS: atom_id res chain seq x y z
N MET A 1 -69.28 19.94 19.81
CA MET A 1 -70.27 18.82 19.97
C MET A 1 -69.52 17.53 20.02
N LYS A 2 -69.69 16.90 21.14
CA LYS A 2 -69.83 15.45 21.46
C LYS A 2 -68.66 14.54 20.99
N LYS A 3 -67.81 14.07 21.92
CA LYS A 3 -68.00 12.93 22.85
C LYS A 3 -67.55 11.62 22.16
N LYS A 4 -66.76 10.82 22.70
CA LYS A 4 -66.44 10.08 23.97
C LYS A 4 -65.73 8.84 23.48
N LEU A 5 -64.80 8.29 24.10
CA LEU A 5 -64.51 7.65 25.38
C LEU A 5 -64.38 6.13 25.25
N CYS A 6 -63.44 5.64 26.01
CA CYS A 6 -63.33 4.34 26.69
C CYS A 6 -62.56 3.25 25.95
N ALA A 7 -61.60 2.64 26.49
CA ALA A 7 -61.15 2.16 27.81
C ALA A 7 -60.64 0.74 27.53
N ALA A 8 -59.46 0.40 27.87
CA ALA A 8 -58.86 -0.09 29.09
C ALA A 8 -59.00 -1.61 29.32
N LEU A 9 -57.96 -2.13 29.91
CA LEU A 9 -57.80 -3.29 30.82
C LEU A 9 -57.12 -4.52 30.21
N LEU A 10 -56.08 -5.02 30.76
CA LEU A 10 -55.46 -5.44 32.02
C LEU A 10 -54.62 -6.66 31.68
N ALA A 11 -53.38 -6.67 31.96
CA ALA A 11 -52.59 -7.17 33.06
C ALA A 11 -52.47 -8.70 33.14
N ALA A 12 -51.26 -9.18 33.24
CA ALA A 12 -50.80 -9.93 34.42
C ALA A 12 -49.31 -10.29 34.31
N ALA A 13 -48.63 -10.04 35.38
CA ALA A 13 -47.23 -10.27 35.69
C ALA A 13 -46.95 -11.75 36.00
N ALA A 14 -45.68 -12.15 35.80
CA ALA A 14 -45.06 -13.17 36.63
C ALA A 14 -43.58 -12.84 36.83
N LEU A 15 -43.25 -12.41 38.04
CA LEU A 15 -41.90 -12.37 38.61
C LEU A 15 -41.41 -13.81 38.84
N ALA A 16 -40.16 -14.07 38.54
CA ALA A 16 -39.35 -15.04 39.25
C ALA A 16 -37.94 -14.47 39.39
N ALA A 17 -37.65 -13.98 40.60
CA ALA A 17 -36.30 -13.66 41.04
C ALA A 17 -35.60 -14.96 41.48
N LEU A 18 -34.34 -15.13 41.07
CA LEU A 18 -33.42 -15.99 41.79
C LEU A 18 -32.04 -15.30 41.83
N THR A 19 -31.69 -14.96 43.04
CA THR A 19 -30.41 -14.47 43.50
C THR A 19 -29.31 -15.51 43.34
N GLY A 20 -28.14 -15.09 42.90
CA GLY A 20 -26.89 -15.84 43.00
C GLY A 20 -25.73 -14.88 43.03
N CYS A 21 -25.20 -14.60 44.21
CA CYS A 21 -23.93 -13.91 44.45
C CYS A 21 -22.78 -14.80 44.07
N GLY A 22 -21.69 -14.19 43.55
CA GLY A 22 -20.37 -14.71 43.80
C GLY A 22 -19.39 -14.50 42.69
N GLY A 23 -18.47 -13.53 42.84
CA GLY A 23 -17.07 -13.83 42.59
C GLY A 23 -16.38 -13.24 41.37
N SER A 24 -15.49 -12.30 41.70
CA SER A 24 -14.16 -12.05 41.07
C SER A 24 -14.11 -11.64 39.60
N GLY A 25 -13.48 -10.47 39.42
CA GLY A 25 -13.13 -9.90 38.13
C GLY A 25 -12.20 -10.80 37.33
N GLU A 26 -12.63 -11.10 36.16
CA GLU A 26 -11.78 -11.47 35.06
C GLU A 26 -11.89 -10.34 34.04
N GLY A 27 -10.70 -9.83 33.68
CA GLY A 27 -10.61 -8.82 32.63
C GLY A 27 -11.22 -9.39 31.36
N ASN A 28 -12.19 -8.68 30.86
CA ASN A 28 -12.76 -8.94 29.55
C ASN A 28 -11.72 -8.50 28.52
N THR A 29 -10.84 -9.41 28.13
CA THR A 29 -10.22 -9.32 26.82
C THR A 29 -11.36 -9.53 25.86
N ALA A 30 -11.88 -8.45 25.29
CA ALA A 30 -12.80 -8.52 24.17
C ALA A 30 -12.01 -9.21 23.03
N ASP A 31 -12.33 -10.46 22.77
CA ASP A 31 -12.00 -11.11 21.52
C ASP A 31 -12.61 -10.25 20.43
N ALA A 32 -11.75 -9.61 19.64
CA ALA A 32 -12.15 -8.69 18.57
C ALA A 32 -12.51 -9.47 17.29
N GLU A 33 -13.21 -10.59 17.42
CA GLU A 33 -13.89 -11.21 16.28
C GLU A 33 -15.16 -10.41 16.00
N GLY A 34 -15.10 -9.53 15.00
CA GLY A 34 -16.30 -8.92 14.45
C GLY A 34 -17.22 -9.96 13.83
N ASP A 35 -18.52 -9.74 13.92
CA ASP A 35 -19.50 -10.61 13.26
C ASP A 35 -19.31 -10.52 11.73
N LYS A 36 -18.99 -11.65 11.08
CA LYS A 36 -18.94 -11.75 9.61
C LYS A 36 -20.33 -11.51 9.03
N ALA A 37 -20.40 -10.79 7.92
CA ALA A 37 -21.64 -10.55 7.20
C ALA A 37 -21.61 -11.26 5.85
N ASP A 38 -22.74 -11.83 5.46
CA ASP A 38 -22.93 -12.43 4.14
C ASP A 38 -23.41 -11.40 3.10
N ALA A 39 -23.90 -10.24 3.55
CA ALA A 39 -24.41 -9.16 2.71
C ALA A 39 -24.09 -7.79 3.30
N GLY A 40 -23.96 -6.77 2.45
CA GLY A 40 -23.71 -5.40 2.88
C GLY A 40 -23.14 -4.51 1.76
N GLU A 41 -22.82 -3.27 2.11
CA GLU A 41 -22.18 -2.34 1.20
C GLU A 41 -21.06 -1.64 1.98
N ILE A 42 -19.83 -1.71 1.46
CA ILE A 42 -18.64 -1.09 2.06
C ILE A 42 -17.95 -0.17 1.08
N THR A 43 -17.21 0.81 1.60
CA THR A 43 -16.31 1.68 0.84
C THR A 43 -14.87 1.31 1.15
N VAL A 44 -14.13 0.95 0.12
CA VAL A 44 -12.73 0.52 0.19
C VAL A 44 -11.85 1.54 -0.51
N TYR A 45 -10.86 2.07 0.20
CA TYR A 45 -9.83 2.92 -0.37
C TYR A 45 -8.59 2.08 -0.67
N THR A 46 -8.03 2.24 -1.87
CA THR A 46 -6.92 1.39 -2.32
C THR A 46 -5.92 2.14 -3.19
N ALA A 47 -4.65 1.68 -3.14
CA ALA A 47 -3.59 2.12 -4.05
C ALA A 47 -3.17 1.02 -5.04
N LEU A 48 -3.78 -0.17 -4.97
CA LEU A 48 -3.58 -1.26 -5.93
C LEU A 48 -3.82 -0.80 -7.37
N GLU A 49 -3.20 -1.42 -8.36
CA GLU A 49 -3.45 -1.10 -9.77
C GLU A 49 -4.86 -1.53 -10.19
N ASP A 50 -5.47 -0.81 -11.14
CA ASP A 50 -6.86 -1.05 -11.58
C ASP A 50 -7.09 -2.49 -12.08
N GLU A 51 -6.09 -3.08 -12.77
CA GLU A 51 -6.15 -4.45 -13.25
C GLU A 51 -6.21 -5.43 -12.07
N GLN A 52 -5.36 -5.22 -11.03
CA GLN A 52 -5.35 -6.03 -9.80
C GLN A 52 -6.67 -5.93 -9.04
N VAL A 53 -7.18 -4.71 -8.83
CA VAL A 53 -8.48 -4.50 -8.14
C VAL A 53 -9.59 -5.25 -8.86
N THR A 54 -9.59 -5.25 -10.20
CA THR A 54 -10.60 -5.94 -10.99
C THR A 54 -10.56 -7.45 -10.76
N ASP A 55 -9.39 -8.06 -10.85
CA ASP A 55 -9.21 -9.50 -10.74
C ASP A 55 -9.44 -9.99 -9.30
N TYR A 56 -8.92 -9.25 -8.31
CA TYR A 56 -9.08 -9.59 -6.89
C TYR A 56 -10.55 -9.49 -6.46
N LEU A 57 -11.28 -8.44 -6.86
CA LEU A 57 -12.71 -8.32 -6.53
C LEU A 57 -13.57 -9.32 -7.29
N ALA A 58 -13.17 -9.75 -8.49
CA ALA A 58 -13.87 -10.84 -9.17
C ALA A 58 -13.84 -12.12 -8.32
N LYS A 59 -12.66 -12.43 -7.72
CA LYS A 59 -12.50 -13.58 -6.83
C LYS A 59 -13.27 -13.42 -5.51
N PHE A 60 -13.21 -12.23 -4.89
CA PHE A 60 -14.01 -11.91 -3.70
C PHE A 60 -15.51 -12.15 -3.94
N ASN A 61 -16.03 -11.65 -5.06
CA ASN A 61 -17.45 -11.76 -5.41
C ASN A 61 -17.90 -13.20 -5.73
N GLU A 62 -16.99 -14.14 -6.06
CA GLU A 62 -17.34 -15.57 -6.17
C GLU A 62 -17.80 -16.12 -4.81
N THR A 63 -17.19 -15.68 -3.72
CA THR A 63 -17.50 -16.17 -2.37
C THR A 63 -18.54 -15.31 -1.67
N TYR A 64 -18.53 -13.99 -1.87
CA TYR A 64 -19.39 -13.01 -1.22
C TYR A 64 -20.18 -12.14 -2.21
N PRO A 65 -21.07 -12.75 -3.05
CA PRO A 65 -21.77 -12.03 -4.12
C PRO A 65 -22.74 -10.95 -3.63
N ASP A 66 -23.18 -11.03 -2.37
CA ASP A 66 -24.13 -10.09 -1.77
C ASP A 66 -23.45 -8.93 -1.01
N ILE A 67 -22.12 -8.89 -0.97
CA ILE A 67 -21.36 -7.76 -0.45
C ILE A 67 -20.94 -6.85 -1.61
N LYS A 68 -21.50 -5.64 -1.62
CA LYS A 68 -21.12 -4.62 -2.61
C LYS A 68 -19.91 -3.83 -2.11
N VAL A 69 -18.84 -3.81 -2.90
CA VAL A 69 -17.62 -3.05 -2.64
C VAL A 69 -17.57 -1.81 -3.53
N ASN A 70 -17.63 -0.62 -2.92
CA ASN A 70 -17.41 0.65 -3.62
C ASN A 70 -15.92 1.01 -3.49
N VAL A 71 -15.20 0.99 -4.58
CA VAL A 71 -13.77 1.27 -4.59
C VAL A 71 -13.49 2.74 -4.89
N VAL A 72 -12.62 3.33 -4.09
CA VAL A 72 -11.96 4.61 -4.38
C VAL A 72 -10.48 4.31 -4.56
N ARG A 73 -10.02 4.36 -5.81
CA ARG A 73 -8.64 4.05 -6.19
C ARG A 73 -7.88 5.33 -6.52
N GLU A 74 -6.76 5.55 -5.87
CA GLU A 74 -5.79 6.60 -6.17
C GLU A 74 -4.38 6.13 -5.79
N SER A 75 -3.36 6.88 -6.17
CA SER A 75 -1.99 6.61 -5.71
C SER A 75 -1.85 6.79 -4.21
N THR A 76 -0.93 6.03 -3.58
CA THR A 76 -0.74 5.95 -2.12
C THR A 76 -0.68 7.31 -1.43
N GLY A 77 0.06 8.28 -1.97
CA GLY A 77 0.18 9.60 -1.36
C GLY A 77 -1.16 10.35 -1.33
N ILE A 78 -1.95 10.25 -2.42
CA ILE A 78 -3.27 10.87 -2.53
C ILE A 78 -4.25 10.19 -1.56
N ILE A 79 -4.29 8.86 -1.52
CA ILE A 79 -5.12 8.09 -0.56
C ILE A 79 -4.75 8.44 0.87
N THR A 80 -3.46 8.50 1.20
CA THR A 80 -2.99 8.84 2.55
C THR A 80 -3.46 10.24 2.95
N ALA A 81 -3.27 11.23 2.10
CA ALA A 81 -3.71 12.61 2.35
C ALA A 81 -5.23 12.69 2.52
N LYS A 82 -5.99 11.94 1.72
CA LYS A 82 -7.45 11.86 1.81
C LYS A 82 -7.90 11.22 3.13
N LEU A 83 -7.31 10.10 3.54
CA LEU A 83 -7.60 9.44 4.82
C LEU A 83 -7.30 10.34 6.01
N ILE A 84 -6.17 11.06 5.99
CA ILE A 84 -5.82 12.06 7.02
C ILE A 84 -6.86 13.18 7.09
N ALA A 85 -7.28 13.71 5.93
CA ALA A 85 -8.28 14.79 5.87
C ALA A 85 -9.67 14.33 6.38
N GLU A 86 -9.99 13.06 6.24
CA GLU A 86 -11.26 12.47 6.62
C GLU A 86 -11.25 11.80 8.01
N LYS A 87 -10.13 11.83 8.76
CA LYS A 87 -9.94 11.06 10.00
C LYS A 87 -11.02 11.29 11.07
N ASP A 88 -11.59 12.50 11.15
CA ASP A 88 -12.64 12.86 12.10
C ASP A 88 -14.05 12.46 11.62
N ASN A 89 -14.19 12.04 10.35
CA ASN A 89 -15.43 11.53 9.74
C ASN A 89 -15.08 10.59 8.57
N PRO A 90 -14.53 9.40 8.85
CA PRO A 90 -14.03 8.50 7.82
C PRO A 90 -15.10 8.05 6.82
N GLN A 91 -14.83 8.22 5.54
CA GLN A 91 -15.71 7.76 4.46
C GLN A 91 -15.40 6.31 4.09
N ALA A 92 -14.13 5.91 4.13
CA ALA A 92 -13.74 4.53 3.94
C ALA A 92 -14.13 3.66 5.12
N ASP A 93 -14.52 2.42 4.87
CA ASP A 93 -14.66 1.36 5.88
C ASP A 93 -13.34 0.60 6.02
N VAL A 94 -12.69 0.34 4.89
CA VAL A 94 -11.45 -0.43 4.78
C VAL A 94 -10.44 0.33 3.94
N VAL A 95 -9.17 0.26 4.33
CA VAL A 95 -8.03 0.55 3.48
C VAL A 95 -7.46 -0.79 3.02
N TRP A 96 -7.22 -0.96 1.73
CA TRP A 96 -6.77 -2.21 1.13
C TRP A 96 -5.61 -1.97 0.16
N GLY A 97 -4.48 -2.65 0.40
CA GLY A 97 -3.31 -2.53 -0.47
C GLY A 97 -2.76 -1.11 -0.56
N THR A 98 -2.50 -0.49 0.60
CA THR A 98 -1.84 0.82 0.69
C THR A 98 -0.56 0.67 1.52
N ALA A 99 0.46 1.50 1.26
CA ALA A 99 1.77 1.39 1.91
C ALA A 99 1.70 1.29 3.44
N ALA A 100 2.41 0.31 4.03
CA ALA A 100 2.51 0.17 5.48
C ALA A 100 3.12 1.40 6.15
N SER A 101 4.04 2.10 5.48
CA SER A 101 4.56 3.40 5.94
C SER A 101 3.45 4.46 6.08
N SER A 102 2.41 4.42 5.25
CA SER A 102 1.21 5.26 5.38
C SER A 102 0.29 4.77 6.50
N MET A 103 0.15 3.46 6.68
CA MET A 103 -0.62 2.90 7.80
C MET A 103 -0.04 3.32 9.15
N MET A 104 1.29 3.37 9.28
CA MET A 104 1.94 3.86 10.51
C MET A 104 1.59 5.33 10.80
N VAL A 105 1.54 6.19 9.77
CA VAL A 105 1.11 7.60 9.95
C VAL A 105 -0.34 7.69 10.41
N LEU A 106 -1.24 6.89 9.84
CA LEU A 106 -2.65 6.85 10.21
C LEU A 106 -2.84 6.26 11.62
N ASP A 107 -2.04 5.29 11.99
CA ASP A 107 -2.04 4.65 13.30
C ASP A 107 -1.58 5.60 14.41
N ASP A 108 -0.56 6.41 14.16
CA ASP A 108 -0.10 7.47 15.06
C ASP A 108 -1.16 8.58 15.27
N MET A 109 -2.15 8.67 14.39
CA MET A 109 -3.27 9.60 14.47
C MET A 109 -4.56 8.97 15.05
N ASP A 110 -4.49 7.73 15.55
CA ASP A 110 -5.64 6.95 16.01
C ASP A 110 -6.76 6.80 14.94
N ALA A 111 -6.40 6.84 13.65
CA ALA A 111 -7.35 6.73 12.55
C ALA A 111 -7.70 5.28 12.18
N LEU A 112 -6.94 4.32 12.70
CA LEU A 112 -7.12 2.89 12.45
C LEU A 112 -7.73 2.17 13.66
N GLN A 113 -8.69 1.27 13.40
CA GLN A 113 -9.29 0.42 14.41
C GLN A 113 -8.43 -0.83 14.62
N PRO A 114 -7.97 -1.13 15.85
CA PRO A 114 -7.34 -2.42 16.13
C PRO A 114 -8.28 -3.59 15.78
N TYR A 115 -7.82 -4.47 14.93
CA TYR A 115 -8.58 -5.65 14.50
C TYR A 115 -7.66 -6.74 13.99
N GLU A 116 -7.83 -7.95 14.48
CA GLU A 116 -7.10 -9.13 14.04
C GLU A 116 -7.99 -9.98 13.12
N PRO A 117 -7.77 -9.96 11.79
CA PRO A 117 -8.51 -10.82 10.88
C PRO A 117 -8.24 -12.30 11.12
N GLU A 118 -9.21 -13.18 10.86
CA GLU A 118 -9.00 -14.63 10.90
C GLU A 118 -7.84 -15.05 9.98
N GLY A 119 -6.90 -15.84 10.49
CA GLY A 119 -5.69 -16.23 9.76
C GLY A 119 -4.52 -15.24 9.88
N CYS A 120 -4.66 -14.17 10.66
CA CYS A 120 -3.57 -13.20 10.91
C CYS A 120 -2.35 -13.82 11.58
N ASP A 121 -2.49 -14.94 12.26
CA ASP A 121 -1.40 -15.72 12.86
C ASP A 121 -0.43 -16.28 11.80
N ARG A 122 -0.87 -16.47 10.55
CA ARG A 122 -0.03 -16.88 9.41
C ARG A 122 0.85 -15.78 8.87
N ILE A 123 0.49 -14.53 9.13
CA ILE A 123 1.27 -13.37 8.66
C ILE A 123 2.53 -13.22 9.51
N LEU A 124 3.68 -13.14 8.86
CA LEU A 124 4.97 -13.01 9.54
C LEU A 124 4.99 -11.72 10.39
N ALA A 125 5.60 -11.81 11.57
CA ALA A 125 5.53 -10.73 12.57
C ALA A 125 6.03 -9.37 12.06
N GLN A 126 7.01 -9.36 11.14
CA GLN A 126 7.56 -8.15 10.53
C GLN A 126 6.62 -7.50 9.50
N PHE A 127 5.54 -8.16 9.12
CA PHE A 127 4.61 -7.72 8.09
C PHE A 127 3.25 -7.29 8.64
N LYS A 128 3.16 -6.98 9.91
CA LYS A 128 1.98 -6.40 10.56
C LYS A 128 2.39 -5.44 11.68
N SER A 129 1.45 -4.62 12.15
CA SER A 129 1.74 -3.70 13.26
C SER A 129 2.19 -4.47 14.50
N ASP A 130 3.07 -3.88 15.29
CA ASP A 130 3.69 -4.47 16.48
C ASP A 130 2.80 -4.41 17.74
N LYS A 131 1.55 -3.95 17.59
CA LYS A 131 0.56 -3.88 18.68
C LYS A 131 0.03 -5.26 19.03
N GLU A 132 -0.46 -5.43 20.26
CA GLU A 132 -1.06 -6.69 20.75
C GLU A 132 -2.22 -7.14 19.86
N VAL A 133 -3.09 -6.18 19.45
CA VAL A 133 -4.07 -6.37 18.36
C VAL A 133 -3.61 -5.46 17.22
N PRO A 134 -3.32 -6.01 16.05
CA PRO A 134 -2.77 -5.23 14.96
C PRO A 134 -3.76 -4.17 14.47
N THR A 135 -3.25 -3.00 14.09
CA THR A 135 -4.03 -1.94 13.46
C THR A 135 -3.96 -2.00 11.93
N TRP A 136 -2.95 -2.69 11.41
CA TRP A 136 -2.80 -2.99 9.99
C TRP A 136 -2.08 -4.32 9.80
N VAL A 137 -2.34 -4.97 8.67
CA VAL A 137 -1.76 -6.26 8.28
C VAL A 137 -1.33 -6.17 6.83
N GLY A 138 -0.06 -6.48 6.54
CA GLY A 138 0.48 -6.53 5.19
C GLY A 138 -0.04 -7.73 4.40
N ILE A 139 -0.06 -7.59 3.08
CA ILE A 139 -0.48 -8.65 2.13
C ILE A 139 0.66 -9.08 1.21
N ASP A 140 1.42 -8.14 0.69
CA ASP A 140 2.59 -8.36 -0.16
C ASP A 140 3.60 -7.22 0.01
N ALA A 141 4.73 -7.32 -0.70
CA ALA A 141 5.73 -6.27 -0.75
C ALA A 141 6.06 -5.92 -2.20
N TRP A 142 6.21 -4.62 -2.45
CA TRP A 142 6.75 -4.13 -3.71
C TRP A 142 8.07 -3.40 -3.48
N GLU A 143 8.93 -3.40 -4.50
CA GLU A 143 10.27 -2.85 -4.41
C GLU A 143 10.60 -1.95 -5.60
N THR A 144 11.50 -0.98 -5.38
CA THR A 144 12.01 -0.10 -6.44
C THR A 144 12.72 -0.90 -7.52
N ALA A 145 12.37 -0.62 -8.78
CA ALA A 145 13.06 -1.13 -9.95
C ALA A 145 13.25 -0.05 -11.02
N PHE A 146 14.31 -0.16 -11.80
CA PHE A 146 14.54 0.67 -12.98
C PHE A 146 14.02 -0.07 -14.20
N VAL A 147 13.08 0.54 -14.90
CA VAL A 147 12.53 0.01 -16.15
C VAL A 147 13.26 0.67 -17.30
N VAL A 148 14.13 -0.08 -17.95
CA VAL A 148 15.14 0.42 -18.89
C VAL A 148 14.72 0.07 -20.31
N ASN A 149 14.42 1.07 -21.15
CA ASN A 149 14.11 0.83 -22.55
C ASN A 149 15.40 0.63 -23.34
N THR A 150 15.61 -0.57 -23.87
CA THR A 150 16.85 -0.95 -24.58
C THR A 150 17.05 -0.16 -25.86
N ALA A 151 15.96 0.13 -26.60
CA ALA A 151 16.02 0.88 -27.85
C ALA A 151 16.31 2.38 -27.64
N GLU A 152 15.82 2.97 -26.55
CA GLU A 152 16.12 4.36 -26.19
C GLU A 152 17.55 4.50 -25.67
N LEU A 153 18.04 3.54 -24.86
CA LEU A 153 19.45 3.52 -24.43
C LEU A 153 20.41 3.40 -25.61
N GLU A 154 20.13 2.57 -26.63
CA GLU A 154 20.97 2.44 -27.81
C GLU A 154 21.15 3.79 -28.53
N LYS A 155 20.10 4.63 -28.60
CA LYS A 155 20.21 5.99 -29.18
C LYS A 155 21.14 6.91 -28.38
N LEU A 156 21.33 6.64 -27.10
CA LEU A 156 22.26 7.35 -26.21
C LEU A 156 23.67 6.74 -26.22
N GLY A 157 23.87 5.66 -26.99
CA GLY A 157 25.14 4.90 -27.03
C GLY A 157 25.38 4.12 -25.73
N MET A 158 24.29 3.65 -25.08
CA MET A 158 24.31 2.86 -23.87
C MET A 158 23.66 1.51 -24.11
N THR A 159 23.93 0.56 -23.21
CA THR A 159 23.24 -0.74 -23.14
C THR A 159 22.58 -0.90 -21.75
N ALA A 160 21.63 -1.82 -21.64
CA ALA A 160 20.95 -2.08 -20.36
C ALA A 160 21.93 -2.55 -19.27
N ASP A 161 22.97 -3.29 -19.63
CA ASP A 161 24.00 -3.79 -18.71
C ASP A 161 24.85 -2.68 -18.06
N GLU A 162 24.77 -1.45 -18.57
CA GLU A 162 25.41 -0.28 -17.97
C GLU A 162 24.57 0.36 -16.85
N ILE A 163 23.33 -0.13 -16.63
CA ILE A 163 22.43 0.38 -15.59
C ILE A 163 22.18 -0.77 -14.60
N THR A 164 22.93 -0.80 -13.51
CA THR A 164 22.85 -1.85 -12.47
C THR A 164 22.71 -1.28 -11.06
N SER A 165 22.95 0.03 -10.89
CA SER A 165 23.03 0.68 -9.59
C SER A 165 22.35 2.06 -9.61
N TYR A 166 22.10 2.61 -8.42
CA TYR A 166 21.65 4.02 -8.31
C TYR A 166 22.69 4.99 -8.89
N GLU A 167 23.98 4.71 -8.77
CA GLU A 167 25.03 5.60 -9.30
C GLU A 167 25.01 5.68 -10.83
N ASP A 168 24.63 4.61 -11.53
CA ASP A 168 24.56 4.61 -12.99
C ASP A 168 23.48 5.55 -13.52
N LEU A 169 22.45 5.85 -12.72
CA LEU A 169 21.43 6.85 -13.07
C LEU A 169 21.96 8.27 -13.13
N LEU A 170 23.17 8.52 -12.61
CA LEU A 170 23.86 9.81 -12.65
C LEU A 170 24.66 10.01 -13.94
N ASP A 171 24.72 9.02 -14.84
CA ASP A 171 25.45 9.17 -16.12
C ASP A 171 24.88 10.37 -16.89
N PRO A 172 25.74 11.31 -17.33
CA PRO A 172 25.30 12.51 -18.04
C PRO A 172 24.62 12.23 -19.40
N ARG A 173 24.82 11.03 -19.99
CA ARG A 173 24.06 10.58 -21.16
C ARG A 173 22.57 10.45 -20.92
N LEU A 174 22.17 10.21 -19.66
CA LEU A 174 20.77 10.10 -19.24
C LEU A 174 20.09 11.44 -18.98
N LYS A 175 20.77 12.57 -19.17
CA LYS A 175 20.20 13.89 -18.89
C LYS A 175 18.92 14.15 -19.68
N GLY A 176 17.79 14.28 -18.94
CA GLY A 176 16.46 14.48 -19.52
C GLY A 176 15.83 13.21 -20.10
N HIS A 177 16.36 12.02 -19.76
CA HIS A 177 15.88 10.72 -20.22
C HIS A 177 15.38 9.81 -19.10
N ILE A 178 15.33 10.31 -17.86
CA ILE A 178 14.76 9.60 -16.71
C ILE A 178 13.39 10.18 -16.36
N VAL A 179 12.42 9.32 -16.09
CA VAL A 179 11.15 9.68 -15.47
C VAL A 179 11.03 8.96 -14.13
N MET A 180 10.56 9.64 -13.11
CA MET A 180 10.39 9.12 -11.77
C MET A 180 9.02 9.53 -11.22
N SER A 181 8.48 8.76 -10.30
CA SER A 181 7.23 9.14 -9.60
C SER A 181 7.47 10.25 -8.59
N ASN A 182 6.51 11.17 -8.48
CA ASN A 182 6.51 12.24 -7.47
C ASN A 182 6.21 11.65 -6.09
N PRO A 183 7.07 11.84 -5.08
CA PRO A 183 6.91 11.23 -3.75
C PRO A 183 5.71 11.78 -2.97
N ASN A 184 5.21 12.98 -3.29
CA ASN A 184 4.04 13.54 -2.61
C ASN A 184 2.74 12.83 -3.00
N SER A 185 2.62 12.39 -4.25
CA SER A 185 1.43 11.72 -4.76
C SER A 185 1.58 10.20 -4.83
N SER A 186 2.79 9.68 -5.03
CA SER A 186 3.08 8.27 -5.27
C SER A 186 3.83 7.61 -4.11
N GLY A 187 3.33 6.45 -3.65
CA GLY A 187 4.06 5.60 -2.71
C GLY A 187 5.40 5.13 -3.28
N THR A 188 5.46 4.78 -4.56
CA THR A 188 6.69 4.40 -5.25
C THR A 188 7.70 5.55 -5.28
N GLY A 189 7.24 6.78 -5.49
CA GLY A 189 8.11 7.96 -5.42
C GLY A 189 8.67 8.17 -4.02
N PHE A 190 7.82 8.08 -2.99
CA PHE A 190 8.26 8.19 -1.60
C PHE A 190 9.23 7.07 -1.23
N LEU A 191 8.93 5.84 -1.64
CA LEU A 191 9.77 4.67 -1.43
C LEU A 191 11.17 4.89 -2.00
N THR A 192 11.27 5.34 -3.26
CA THR A 192 12.55 5.62 -3.91
C THR A 192 13.36 6.67 -3.16
N VAL A 193 12.73 7.80 -2.77
CA VAL A 193 13.42 8.87 -2.03
C VAL A 193 13.87 8.37 -0.65
N SER A 194 12.98 7.72 0.10
CA SER A 194 13.31 7.22 1.44
C SER A 194 14.39 6.15 1.42
N ALA A 195 14.40 5.27 0.40
CA ALA A 195 15.43 4.27 0.20
C ALA A 195 16.80 4.89 -0.06
N VAL A 196 16.87 5.87 -0.97
CA VAL A 196 18.12 6.62 -1.26
C VAL A 196 18.66 7.29 0.01
N LEU A 197 17.79 7.94 0.79
CA LEU A 197 18.19 8.56 2.05
C LEU A 197 18.72 7.53 3.06
N GLN A 198 18.09 6.35 3.14
CA GLN A 198 18.54 5.28 4.03
C GLN A 198 19.85 4.66 3.57
N LEU A 199 20.02 4.40 2.28
CA LEU A 199 21.26 3.84 1.70
C LEU A 199 22.45 4.78 1.83
N LYS A 200 22.22 6.08 1.67
CA LYS A 200 23.31 7.11 1.69
C LYS A 200 23.54 7.70 3.09
N GLY A 201 22.72 7.33 4.09
CA GLY A 201 22.84 7.80 5.48
C GLY A 201 21.71 8.75 5.88
N LYS A 202 20.80 8.26 6.71
CA LYS A 202 19.54 8.89 7.12
C LYS A 202 19.66 10.34 7.60
N ASP A 203 20.73 10.64 8.34
CA ASP A 203 20.93 11.92 9.01
C ASP A 203 22.07 12.75 8.37
N THR A 204 22.39 12.48 7.10
CA THR A 204 23.46 13.14 6.35
C THR A 204 22.92 13.84 5.10
N GLU A 205 23.70 14.77 4.58
CA GLU A 205 23.39 15.45 3.29
C GLU A 205 23.66 14.53 2.06
N GLU A 206 24.25 13.35 2.24
CA GLU A 206 24.71 12.52 1.12
C GLU A 206 23.54 12.03 0.26
N GLY A 207 22.44 11.61 0.87
CA GLY A 207 21.24 11.21 0.15
C GLY A 207 20.62 12.36 -0.65
N TRP A 208 20.55 13.56 -0.06
CA TRP A 208 20.05 14.75 -0.76
C TRP A 208 21.00 15.20 -1.89
N ASN A 209 22.31 15.11 -1.67
CA ASN A 209 23.30 15.41 -2.71
C ASN A 209 23.18 14.43 -3.89
N TYR A 210 22.87 13.16 -3.64
CA TYR A 210 22.56 12.20 -4.69
C TYR A 210 21.29 12.60 -5.46
N LEU A 211 20.21 12.93 -4.74
CA LEU A 211 18.95 13.36 -5.34
C LEU A 211 19.10 14.67 -6.15
N ASP A 212 19.95 15.60 -5.72
CA ASP A 212 20.29 16.80 -6.49
C ASP A 212 20.92 16.45 -7.85
N GLN A 213 21.83 15.46 -7.87
CA GLN A 213 22.46 14.99 -9.09
C GLN A 213 21.48 14.20 -9.98
N LEU A 214 20.68 13.30 -9.40
CA LEU A 214 19.65 12.56 -10.10
C LEU A 214 18.64 13.51 -10.78
N HIS A 215 18.24 14.56 -10.07
CA HIS A 215 17.32 15.57 -10.58
C HIS A 215 17.79 16.20 -11.91
N GLU A 216 19.12 16.37 -12.12
CA GLU A 216 19.65 16.88 -13.39
C GLU A 216 19.27 15.96 -14.56
N ASN A 217 19.23 14.64 -14.34
CA ASN A 217 18.91 13.63 -15.35
C ASN A 217 17.41 13.36 -15.49
N VAL A 218 16.61 13.68 -14.47
CA VAL A 218 15.15 13.52 -14.52
C VAL A 218 14.54 14.55 -15.46
N ALA A 219 13.72 14.07 -16.41
CA ALA A 219 12.91 14.89 -17.31
C ALA A 219 11.62 15.38 -16.61
N GLN A 220 10.97 14.49 -15.87
CA GLN A 220 9.68 14.75 -15.25
C GLN A 220 9.44 13.85 -14.04
N TYR A 221 8.72 14.37 -13.02
CA TYR A 221 8.12 13.61 -11.95
C TYR A 221 6.63 13.46 -12.19
N VAL A 222 6.12 12.21 -12.17
CA VAL A 222 4.73 11.88 -12.51
C VAL A 222 3.95 11.39 -11.29
N HIS A 223 2.63 11.58 -11.28
CA HIS A 223 1.82 11.29 -10.07
C HIS A 223 1.60 9.80 -9.80
N SER A 224 1.65 8.93 -10.80
CA SER A 224 1.43 7.49 -10.66
C SER A 224 2.73 6.72 -10.48
N GLY A 225 2.74 5.69 -9.61
CA GLY A 225 3.88 4.80 -9.39
C GLY A 225 4.25 3.94 -10.61
N SER A 226 3.26 3.48 -11.37
CA SER A 226 3.44 2.64 -12.56
C SER A 226 3.66 3.43 -13.85
N LYS A 227 3.39 4.72 -13.87
CA LYS A 227 3.50 5.56 -15.08
C LYS A 227 4.94 5.63 -15.63
N PRO A 228 6.02 5.74 -14.81
CA PRO A 228 7.38 5.70 -15.34
C PRO A 228 7.71 4.42 -16.12
N ALA A 229 7.25 3.25 -15.65
CA ALA A 229 7.41 2.00 -16.36
C ALA A 229 6.66 2.00 -17.71
N LYS A 230 5.43 2.52 -17.74
CA LYS A 230 4.63 2.66 -18.98
C LYS A 230 5.29 3.63 -19.97
N MET A 231 5.87 4.72 -19.48
CA MET A 231 6.58 5.69 -20.32
C MET A 231 7.90 5.11 -20.87
N ALA A 232 8.64 4.35 -20.08
CA ALA A 232 9.78 3.61 -20.58
C ALA A 232 9.35 2.58 -21.64
N ALA A 233 8.28 1.81 -21.37
CA ALA A 233 7.75 0.81 -22.30
C ALA A 233 7.35 1.41 -23.66
N SER A 234 6.78 2.62 -23.67
CA SER A 234 6.38 3.34 -24.89
C SER A 234 7.53 4.08 -25.58
N GLY A 235 8.72 4.15 -24.97
CA GLY A 235 9.88 4.89 -25.49
C GLY A 235 9.81 6.40 -25.26
N GLU A 236 9.00 6.86 -24.31
CA GLU A 236 8.94 8.27 -23.90
C GLU A 236 10.11 8.68 -23.01
N CYS A 237 10.79 7.70 -22.39
CA CYS A 237 12.04 7.88 -21.64
C CYS A 237 12.94 6.66 -21.81
N ALA A 238 14.24 6.81 -21.53
CA ALA A 238 15.18 5.69 -21.53
C ALA A 238 15.10 4.88 -20.24
N VAL A 239 14.85 5.55 -19.12
CA VAL A 239 14.73 4.89 -17.80
C VAL A 239 13.50 5.42 -17.06
N GLY A 240 12.64 4.50 -16.61
CA GLY A 240 11.56 4.78 -15.67
C GLY A 240 11.93 4.26 -14.29
N ILE A 241 12.07 5.13 -13.30
CA ILE A 241 12.20 4.70 -11.90
C ILE A 241 10.80 4.38 -11.38
N SER A 242 10.51 3.09 -11.20
CA SER A 242 9.20 2.54 -10.89
C SER A 242 9.31 1.39 -9.88
N PHE A 243 8.57 0.32 -10.03
CA PHE A 243 8.60 -0.87 -9.17
C PHE A 243 8.53 -2.16 -10.01
N GLY A 244 8.95 -3.26 -9.39
CA GLY A 244 9.17 -4.54 -10.07
C GLY A 244 7.97 -5.00 -10.89
N TYR A 245 6.79 -5.17 -10.29
CA TYR A 245 5.57 -5.59 -10.98
C TYR A 245 5.26 -4.70 -12.20
N ALA A 246 5.34 -3.38 -12.06
CA ALA A 246 5.01 -2.48 -13.16
C ALA A 246 5.97 -2.67 -14.35
N GLY A 247 7.26 -2.90 -14.09
CA GLY A 247 8.25 -3.18 -15.12
C GLY A 247 8.06 -4.54 -15.77
N LEU A 248 7.92 -5.59 -14.96
CA LEU A 248 7.75 -6.98 -15.43
C LEU A 248 6.48 -7.13 -16.28
N SER A 249 5.37 -6.52 -15.85
CA SER A 249 4.13 -6.48 -16.62
C SER A 249 4.29 -5.83 -18.00
N GLN A 250 5.11 -4.79 -18.15
CA GLN A 250 5.39 -4.19 -19.46
C GLN A 250 6.27 -5.12 -20.32
N LYS A 251 7.27 -5.75 -19.70
CA LYS A 251 8.14 -6.73 -20.39
C LYS A 251 7.34 -7.93 -20.90
N GLU A 252 6.44 -8.47 -20.08
CA GLU A 252 5.54 -9.57 -20.45
C GLU A 252 4.61 -9.20 -21.64
N LYS A 253 4.13 -7.95 -21.66
CA LYS A 253 3.34 -7.40 -22.78
C LYS A 253 4.18 -7.17 -24.03
N GLY A 254 5.47 -7.49 -24.02
CA GLY A 254 6.38 -7.45 -25.17
C GLY A 254 7.03 -6.08 -25.42
N ALA A 255 7.02 -5.18 -24.45
CA ALA A 255 7.77 -3.92 -24.55
C ALA A 255 9.30 -4.17 -24.57
N PRO A 256 10.08 -3.36 -25.30
CA PRO A 256 11.53 -3.50 -25.36
C PRO A 256 12.22 -2.95 -24.09
N VAL A 257 11.86 -3.53 -22.94
CA VAL A 257 12.39 -3.10 -21.64
C VAL A 257 13.08 -4.23 -20.90
N GLU A 258 14.10 -3.86 -20.13
CA GLU A 258 14.68 -4.67 -19.07
C GLU A 258 14.27 -4.09 -17.72
N VAL A 259 14.08 -4.97 -16.73
CA VAL A 259 13.78 -4.57 -15.35
C VAL A 259 15.02 -4.81 -14.52
N VAL A 260 15.53 -3.75 -13.94
CA VAL A 260 16.78 -3.78 -13.17
C VAL A 260 16.46 -3.47 -11.71
N PHE A 261 16.84 -4.39 -10.84
CA PHE A 261 16.86 -4.18 -9.41
C PHE A 261 18.25 -3.69 -9.02
N PRO A 262 18.39 -2.54 -8.34
CA PRO A 262 19.71 -1.95 -8.06
C PRO A 262 20.57 -2.85 -7.16
N GLU A 263 21.86 -2.98 -7.48
CA GLU A 263 22.79 -3.87 -6.76
C GLU A 263 23.03 -3.46 -5.30
N GLU A 264 22.81 -2.19 -4.93
CA GLU A 264 22.86 -1.72 -3.55
C GLU A 264 21.65 -2.22 -2.72
N GLY A 265 20.66 -2.79 -3.37
CA GLY A 265 19.38 -3.22 -2.86
C GLY A 265 18.23 -2.29 -3.21
N SER A 266 17.07 -2.88 -3.43
CA SER A 266 15.84 -2.15 -3.72
C SER A 266 15.23 -1.61 -2.44
N GLY A 267 14.81 -0.35 -2.47
CA GLY A 267 13.86 0.15 -1.48
C GLY A 267 12.54 -0.61 -1.62
N TRP A 268 11.86 -0.85 -0.51
CA TRP A 268 10.62 -1.63 -0.50
C TRP A 268 9.64 -1.15 0.56
N ASP A 269 8.36 -1.42 0.34
CA ASP A 269 7.29 -1.23 1.32
C ASP A 269 6.30 -2.39 1.21
N LEU A 270 5.37 -2.50 2.15
CA LEU A 270 4.29 -3.48 2.14
C LEU A 270 3.02 -2.82 1.60
N GLU A 271 2.26 -3.55 0.80
CA GLU A 271 0.83 -3.30 0.67
C GLU A 271 0.14 -3.85 1.91
N ALA A 272 -0.64 -3.03 2.59
CA ALA A 272 -1.26 -3.36 3.85
C ALA A 272 -2.74 -3.02 3.88
N ASN A 273 -3.47 -3.75 4.72
CA ASN A 273 -4.90 -3.59 4.96
C ASN A 273 -5.14 -3.06 6.36
N ALA A 274 -6.15 -2.23 6.51
CA ALA A 274 -6.58 -1.71 7.80
C ALA A 274 -8.10 -1.47 7.85
N LEU A 275 -8.65 -1.57 9.05
CA LEU A 275 -10.01 -1.16 9.37
C LEU A 275 -10.00 0.30 9.82
N MET A 276 -10.87 1.13 9.27
CA MET A 276 -10.98 2.53 9.69
C MET A 276 -11.68 2.65 11.04
N ALA A 277 -11.16 3.54 11.90
CA ALA A 277 -11.79 3.82 13.20
C ALA A 277 -13.11 4.58 13.00
N LYS A 278 -14.22 3.95 13.35
CA LYS A 278 -15.58 4.51 13.26
C LYS A 278 -16.38 4.17 14.52
N ASP A 279 -17.38 4.99 14.86
CA ASP A 279 -18.29 4.74 15.97
C ASP A 279 -19.09 3.43 15.76
N GLU A 280 -19.46 3.13 14.52
CA GLU A 280 -20.14 1.90 14.11
C GLU A 280 -19.37 1.28 12.94
N ILE A 281 -18.92 0.04 13.14
CA ILE A 281 -18.20 -0.72 12.11
C ILE A 281 -19.22 -1.53 11.31
N ASN A 282 -19.13 -1.43 9.98
CA ASN A 282 -19.90 -2.24 9.07
C ASN A 282 -19.42 -3.71 9.12
N PRO A 283 -20.27 -4.70 9.46
CA PRO A 283 -19.83 -6.10 9.54
C PRO A 283 -19.22 -6.64 8.25
N ALA A 284 -19.65 -6.15 7.07
CA ALA A 284 -19.06 -6.55 5.80
C ALA A 284 -17.58 -6.14 5.65
N ALA A 285 -17.11 -5.12 6.41
CA ALA A 285 -15.70 -4.75 6.46
C ALA A 285 -14.83 -5.84 7.09
N TYR A 286 -15.33 -6.50 8.14
CA TYR A 286 -14.66 -7.65 8.74
C TYR A 286 -14.55 -8.82 7.75
N THR A 287 -15.66 -9.14 7.07
CA THR A 287 -15.67 -10.20 6.04
C THR A 287 -14.66 -9.91 4.94
N PHE A 288 -14.59 -8.66 4.47
CA PHE A 288 -13.62 -8.26 3.46
C PHE A 288 -12.17 -8.40 3.95
N LEU A 289 -11.86 -7.96 5.17
CA LEU A 289 -10.51 -8.07 5.74
C LEU A 289 -10.10 -9.53 6.01
N HIS A 290 -11.02 -10.41 6.39
CA HIS A 290 -10.74 -11.85 6.50
C HIS A 290 -10.38 -12.44 5.14
N TRP A 291 -11.18 -12.11 4.11
CA TRP A 291 -10.91 -12.56 2.74
C TRP A 291 -9.57 -12.02 2.24
N ALA A 292 -9.27 -10.73 2.50
CA ALA A 292 -8.07 -10.07 1.98
C ALA A 292 -6.73 -10.67 2.48
N ILE A 293 -6.76 -11.56 3.45
CA ILE A 293 -5.59 -12.35 3.89
C ILE A 293 -5.83 -13.86 3.81
N SER A 294 -6.89 -14.30 3.13
CA SER A 294 -7.19 -15.72 2.89
C SER A 294 -6.19 -16.34 1.90
N ASP A 295 -6.20 -17.68 1.80
CA ASP A 295 -5.37 -18.40 0.82
C ASP A 295 -5.72 -17.98 -0.61
N ASP A 296 -7.00 -17.82 -0.94
CA ASP A 296 -7.47 -17.38 -2.25
C ASP A 296 -6.91 -15.97 -2.60
N ALA A 297 -6.88 -15.04 -1.65
CA ALA A 297 -6.33 -13.71 -1.88
C ALA A 297 -4.79 -13.74 -1.98
N MET A 298 -4.12 -14.49 -1.10
CA MET A 298 -2.66 -14.64 -1.13
C MET A 298 -2.16 -15.29 -2.42
N ASP A 299 -2.92 -16.22 -2.99
CA ASP A 299 -2.57 -16.84 -4.28
C ASP A 299 -2.65 -15.81 -5.41
N LEU A 300 -3.65 -14.93 -5.41
CA LEU A 300 -3.75 -13.83 -6.38
C LEU A 300 -2.62 -12.79 -6.23
N TYR A 301 -2.24 -12.44 -4.99
CA TYR A 301 -1.11 -11.52 -4.76
C TYR A 301 0.19 -12.13 -5.28
N ARG A 302 0.41 -13.45 -5.11
CA ARG A 302 1.59 -14.16 -5.65
C ARG A 302 1.71 -14.13 -7.17
N GLU A 303 0.60 -13.98 -7.89
CA GLU A 303 0.64 -13.81 -9.34
C GLU A 303 1.32 -12.51 -9.76
N ASN A 304 1.32 -11.50 -8.88
CA ASN A 304 1.82 -10.16 -9.16
C ASN A 304 3.11 -9.82 -8.39
N TYR A 305 3.28 -10.36 -7.18
CA TYR A 305 4.38 -10.01 -6.28
C TYR A 305 5.15 -11.25 -5.81
N PRO A 306 6.49 -11.22 -5.88
CA PRO A 306 7.33 -12.35 -5.45
C PRO A 306 7.32 -12.54 -3.94
N ILE A 307 6.99 -11.49 -3.18
CA ILE A 307 6.96 -11.50 -1.73
C ILE A 307 5.53 -11.27 -1.26
N VAL A 308 4.93 -12.31 -0.67
CA VAL A 308 3.68 -12.19 0.10
C VAL A 308 3.97 -12.36 1.59
N THR A 309 3.08 -11.91 2.44
CA THR A 309 3.31 -11.77 3.88
C THR A 309 3.17 -13.06 4.69
N VAL A 310 2.73 -14.14 4.05
CA VAL A 310 2.80 -15.50 4.56
C VAL A 310 4.09 -16.19 4.13
N GLU A 311 4.39 -17.40 4.63
CA GLU A 311 5.58 -18.13 4.24
C GLU A 311 5.65 -18.31 2.72
N ASN A 312 6.75 -17.85 2.12
CA ASN A 312 6.99 -17.93 0.69
C ASN A 312 7.84 -19.15 0.34
N THR A 313 7.38 -19.90 -0.65
CA THR A 313 8.14 -21.00 -1.25
C THR A 313 7.96 -20.95 -2.76
N GLY A 314 8.99 -20.54 -3.50
CA GLY A 314 8.92 -20.54 -4.95
C GLY A 314 10.05 -19.77 -5.63
N GLU A 315 10.17 -19.99 -6.94
CA GLU A 315 10.97 -19.16 -7.85
C GLU A 315 10.04 -18.19 -8.54
N TYR A 316 10.49 -16.95 -8.75
CA TYR A 316 9.68 -15.91 -9.40
C TYR A 316 10.39 -15.45 -10.68
N GLU A 317 9.62 -15.36 -11.75
CA GLU A 317 10.12 -14.88 -13.04
C GLU A 317 10.60 -13.42 -12.91
N GLY A 318 11.79 -13.13 -13.42
CA GLY A 318 12.40 -11.81 -13.35
C GLY A 318 13.26 -11.55 -12.11
N TYR A 319 13.32 -12.50 -11.17
CA TYR A 319 14.16 -12.42 -9.98
C TYR A 319 15.26 -13.50 -10.00
N GLU A 320 16.48 -13.11 -9.65
CA GLU A 320 17.59 -14.05 -9.47
C GLU A 320 17.72 -14.38 -7.97
N GLY A 321 17.44 -15.64 -7.61
CA GLY A 321 17.53 -16.10 -6.23
C GLY A 321 16.33 -15.77 -5.37
N ASN A 322 16.55 -15.52 -4.07
CA ASN A 322 15.47 -15.16 -3.14
C ASN A 322 15.16 -13.65 -3.28
N PRO A 323 13.92 -13.26 -3.60
CA PRO A 323 13.54 -11.84 -3.72
C PRO A 323 13.82 -10.99 -2.47
N LEU A 324 13.83 -11.60 -1.27
CA LEU A 324 14.16 -10.91 -0.02
C LEU A 324 15.62 -10.44 0.03
N ASP A 325 16.54 -11.15 -0.65
CA ASP A 325 17.96 -10.79 -0.67
C ASP A 325 18.21 -9.52 -1.53
N GLN A 326 17.24 -9.13 -2.34
CA GLN A 326 17.22 -7.92 -3.19
C GLN A 326 16.92 -6.65 -2.39
N LEU A 327 16.33 -6.77 -1.20
CA LEU A 327 15.77 -5.66 -0.45
C LEU A 327 16.80 -5.02 0.48
N ILE A 328 16.75 -3.68 0.62
CA ILE A 328 17.53 -3.00 1.66
C ILE A 328 16.98 -3.33 3.05
N GLU A 329 17.81 -3.15 4.09
CA GLU A 329 17.31 -3.05 5.45
C GLU A 329 16.49 -1.76 5.61
N ASN A 330 15.17 -1.87 5.50
CA ASN A 330 14.26 -0.72 5.52
C ASN A 330 13.79 -0.40 6.94
N ASP A 331 14.01 0.83 7.38
CA ASP A 331 13.48 1.38 8.63
C ASP A 331 12.16 2.11 8.39
N PHE A 332 11.06 1.34 8.39
CA PHE A 332 9.71 1.87 8.20
C PHE A 332 9.34 2.94 9.23
N SER A 333 9.76 2.74 10.49
CA SER A 333 9.47 3.70 11.57
C SER A 333 10.15 5.04 11.32
N TRP A 334 11.41 5.03 10.85
CA TRP A 334 12.11 6.24 10.46
C TRP A 334 11.44 6.90 9.25
N ALA A 335 11.08 6.13 8.23
CA ALA A 335 10.42 6.63 7.02
C ALA A 335 9.07 7.29 7.34
N ALA A 336 8.24 6.63 8.14
CA ALA A 336 6.93 7.16 8.56
C ALA A 336 7.08 8.44 9.40
N LYS A 337 7.98 8.43 10.40
CA LYS A 337 8.22 9.57 11.29
C LYS A 337 8.76 10.81 10.57
N ASN A 338 9.58 10.61 9.55
CA ASN A 338 10.22 11.73 8.81
C ASN A 338 9.48 12.03 7.49
N ARG A 339 8.35 11.37 7.22
CA ARG A 339 7.63 11.49 5.95
C ARG A 339 7.32 12.93 5.57
N GLU A 340 6.75 13.70 6.48
CA GLU A 340 6.35 15.09 6.21
C GLU A 340 7.57 15.97 5.89
N ASP A 341 8.63 15.85 6.65
CA ASP A 341 9.86 16.62 6.45
C ASP A 341 10.54 16.24 5.12
N ILE A 342 10.60 14.94 4.79
CA ILE A 342 11.13 14.45 3.51
C ILE A 342 10.33 15.00 2.34
N LEU A 343 9.00 14.93 2.40
CA LEU A 343 8.12 15.41 1.33
C LEU A 343 8.21 16.92 1.15
N ASN A 344 8.25 17.69 2.23
CA ASN A 344 8.38 19.14 2.19
C ASN A 344 9.73 19.56 1.59
N GLN A 345 10.83 18.94 2.02
CA GLN A 345 12.17 19.23 1.49
C GLN A 345 12.28 18.83 0.01
N TRP A 346 11.71 17.69 -0.37
CA TRP A 346 11.69 17.26 -1.76
C TRP A 346 10.92 18.24 -2.64
N MET A 347 9.73 18.65 -2.21
CA MET A 347 8.87 19.59 -2.93
C MET A 347 9.58 20.94 -3.12
N GLU A 348 10.22 21.46 -2.08
CA GLU A 348 10.97 22.72 -2.15
C GLU A 348 12.08 22.67 -3.20
N LYS A 349 12.76 21.49 -3.34
CA LYS A 349 13.93 21.34 -4.23
C LYS A 349 13.55 20.96 -5.67
N TYR A 350 12.52 20.10 -5.87
CA TYR A 350 12.40 19.35 -7.14
C TYR A 350 11.05 19.48 -7.83
N ASP A 351 10.03 20.04 -7.19
CA ASP A 351 8.65 20.09 -7.71
C ASP A 351 8.52 20.83 -9.06
N GLY A 352 9.49 21.65 -9.41
CA GLY A 352 9.50 22.38 -10.67
C GLY A 352 9.52 21.51 -11.95
N LYS A 353 9.78 20.19 -11.83
CA LYS A 353 9.67 19.20 -12.92
C LYS A 353 8.46 18.26 -12.75
N SER A 354 7.57 18.51 -11.81
CA SER A 354 6.36 17.70 -11.63
C SER A 354 5.38 17.91 -12.78
N GLU A 355 4.66 16.85 -13.16
CA GLU A 355 3.56 16.99 -14.10
C GLU A 355 2.45 17.85 -13.47
N ALA A 356 1.69 18.54 -14.32
CA ALA A 356 0.57 19.35 -13.85
C ALA A 356 -0.51 18.46 -13.21
N GLU A 357 -1.10 18.94 -12.12
CA GLU A 357 -2.30 18.32 -11.54
C GLU A 357 -3.41 18.31 -12.61
N SER A 358 -4.05 17.14 -12.78
CA SER A 358 -5.10 16.90 -13.78
C SER A 358 -6.49 17.28 -13.25
#